data_d481b213e66e351428b737e393a6590a
#
_entry.id   d481b213e66e351428b737e393a6590a
#
_cell.length_a   1.000
_cell.length_b   1.000
_cell.length_c   1.000
_cell.angle_alpha   90.00
_cell.angle_beta   90.00
_cell.angle_gamma   90.00
#
_symmetry.space_group_name_H-M   'P 1'
#
loop_
_entity.id
_entity.type
_entity.pdbx_description
1 polymer ?
#
loop_
_entity_poly.entity_id
_entity_poly.type
_entity_poly.pdbx_seq_one_letter_code
_entity_poly.pdbx_strand_id
1 'polypeptide(L)'
;PSGLARSSRNTYLSAEEKEKALAISRGLRALKPNSKLSTLNSQLKSAGLRVDYVECVDAQTLEPRKKVAKGCCVLVAAYDGKTRLIDNILI
;
A
#
# COMPACT_ATOMS: atom_id res chain seq x y z
N PRO A 1 10.84 -8.10 -7.98
CA PRO A 1 9.44 -8.34 -8.19
C PRO A 1 8.72 -7.15 -8.78
N SER A 2 7.61 -7.45 -9.33
CA SER A 2 6.79 -6.55 -10.09
C SER A 2 6.05 -5.50 -9.29
N GLY A 3 6.27 -5.40 -7.99
CA GLY A 3 5.53 -4.50 -7.12
C GLY A 3 4.27 -5.10 -6.53
N LEU A 4 4.01 -6.37 -6.78
CA LEU A 4 2.94 -7.09 -6.12
C LEU A 4 3.39 -7.57 -4.75
N ALA A 5 2.44 -7.71 -3.83
CA ALA A 5 2.73 -8.27 -2.52
C ALA A 5 3.33 -9.66 -2.63
N ARG A 6 4.28 -9.94 -1.77
CA ARG A 6 5.00 -11.19 -1.77
C ARG A 6 4.18 -12.27 -1.10
N SER A 7 3.22 -12.78 -1.84
CA SER A 7 2.36 -13.83 -1.35
C SER A 7 2.15 -14.85 -2.46
N SER A 8 2.15 -16.12 -2.11
CA SER A 8 1.80 -17.17 -3.05
C SER A 8 0.40 -17.00 -3.61
N ARG A 9 -0.45 -16.28 -2.91
CA ARG A 9 -1.82 -16.00 -3.37
C ARG A 9 -1.87 -15.11 -4.61
N ASN A 10 -0.80 -14.37 -4.90
CA ASN A 10 -0.75 -13.55 -6.10
C ASN A 10 -0.91 -14.38 -7.38
N THR A 11 -0.57 -15.66 -7.35
CA THR A 11 -0.75 -16.55 -8.49
C THR A 11 -2.21 -16.86 -8.78
N TYR A 12 -3.09 -16.63 -7.82
CA TYR A 12 -4.52 -16.90 -7.94
C TYR A 12 -5.37 -15.66 -8.16
N LEU A 13 -4.73 -14.50 -8.27
CA LEU A 13 -5.47 -13.27 -8.49
C LEU A 13 -5.98 -13.20 -9.92
N SER A 14 -7.21 -12.72 -10.08
CA SER A 14 -7.77 -12.41 -11.39
C SER A 14 -7.02 -11.23 -11.99
N ALA A 15 -7.22 -10.97 -13.29
CA ALA A 15 -6.61 -9.81 -13.94
C ALA A 15 -7.02 -8.51 -13.26
N GLU A 16 -8.28 -8.38 -12.87
CA GLU A 16 -8.78 -7.21 -12.14
C GLU A 16 -8.10 -7.06 -10.79
N GLU A 17 -7.96 -8.15 -10.04
CA GLU A 17 -7.29 -8.12 -8.74
C GLU A 17 -5.82 -7.76 -8.86
N LYS A 18 -5.14 -8.23 -9.91
CA LYS A 18 -3.76 -7.84 -10.19
C LYS A 18 -3.64 -6.35 -10.48
N GLU A 19 -4.56 -5.78 -11.22
CA GLU A 19 -4.58 -4.34 -11.49
C GLU A 19 -4.76 -3.55 -10.21
N LYS A 20 -5.63 -4.00 -9.32
CA LYS A 20 -5.84 -3.37 -8.01
C LYS A 20 -4.59 -3.44 -7.15
N ALA A 21 -3.91 -4.59 -7.13
CA ALA A 21 -2.65 -4.75 -6.43
C ALA A 21 -1.57 -3.82 -6.98
N LEU A 22 -1.52 -3.66 -8.30
CA LEU A 22 -0.60 -2.72 -8.93
C LEU A 22 -0.94 -1.27 -8.60
N ALA A 23 -2.22 -0.92 -8.44
CA ALA A 23 -2.63 0.40 -8.02
C ALA A 23 -2.06 0.73 -6.63
N ILE A 24 -2.11 -0.23 -5.70
CA ILE A 24 -1.51 -0.08 -4.38
C ILE A 24 0.00 0.15 -4.51
N SER A 25 0.68 -0.68 -5.27
CA SER A 25 2.12 -0.57 -5.48
C SER A 25 2.51 0.78 -6.08
N ARG A 26 1.77 1.23 -7.09
CA ARG A 26 2.03 2.54 -7.73
C ARG A 26 1.83 3.68 -6.75
N GLY A 27 0.77 3.61 -5.93
CA GLY A 27 0.52 4.62 -4.91
C GLY A 27 1.66 4.69 -3.90
N LEU A 28 2.14 3.53 -3.45
CA LEU A 28 3.27 3.47 -2.52
C LEU A 28 4.55 4.04 -3.15
N ARG A 29 4.84 3.68 -4.39
CA ARG A 29 6.04 4.15 -5.09
C ARG A 29 6.02 5.64 -5.37
N ALA A 30 4.85 6.23 -5.45
CA ALA A 30 4.69 7.67 -5.65
C ALA A 30 4.93 8.46 -4.38
N LEU A 31 5.00 7.81 -3.22
CA LEU A 31 5.23 8.48 -1.96
C LEU A 31 6.66 9.03 -1.88
N LYS A 32 6.76 10.24 -1.36
CA LYS A 32 8.01 10.94 -1.13
C LYS A 32 8.03 11.45 0.29
N PRO A 33 9.20 11.84 0.83
CA PRO A 33 9.22 12.51 2.12
C PRO A 33 8.23 13.68 2.13
N ASN A 34 7.48 13.81 3.21
CA ASN A 34 6.41 14.79 3.41
C ASN A 34 5.12 14.51 2.66
N SER A 35 4.98 13.36 2.00
CA SER A 35 3.69 12.94 1.44
C SER A 35 2.67 12.71 2.55
N LYS A 36 1.40 12.90 2.22
CA LYS A 36 0.31 12.65 3.16
C LYS A 36 -0.30 11.28 2.90
N LEU A 37 -0.50 10.51 3.96
CA LEU A 37 -1.15 9.20 3.86
C LEU A 37 -2.60 9.33 3.40
N SER A 38 -3.28 10.43 3.73
CA SER A 38 -4.63 10.67 3.28
C SER A 38 -4.76 10.71 1.76
N THR A 39 -3.72 11.21 1.07
CA THR A 39 -3.67 11.21 -0.40
C THR A 39 -3.64 9.78 -0.93
N LEU A 40 -2.80 8.93 -0.36
CA LEU A 40 -2.73 7.53 -0.75
C LEU A 40 -4.06 6.83 -0.49
N ASN A 41 -4.66 7.06 0.67
CA ASN A 41 -5.96 6.48 1.02
C ASN A 41 -7.02 6.86 -0.02
N SER A 42 -7.07 8.14 -0.39
CA SER A 42 -8.02 8.61 -1.41
C SER A 42 -7.77 7.97 -2.77
N GLN A 43 -6.52 7.82 -3.17
CA GLN A 43 -6.15 7.18 -4.43
C GLN A 43 -6.61 5.71 -4.47
N LEU A 44 -6.44 4.99 -3.37
CA LEU A 44 -6.85 3.59 -3.27
C LEU A 44 -8.37 3.46 -3.35
N LYS A 45 -9.10 4.34 -2.67
CA LYS A 45 -10.55 4.37 -2.75
C LYS A 45 -11.04 4.66 -4.17
N SER A 46 -10.39 5.59 -4.85
CA SER A 46 -10.71 5.91 -6.25
C SER A 46 -10.44 4.75 -7.19
N ALA A 47 -9.51 3.88 -6.85
CA ALA A 47 -9.22 2.67 -7.61
C ALA A 47 -10.24 1.55 -7.36
N GLY A 48 -11.20 1.76 -6.47
CA GLY A 48 -12.23 0.77 -6.16
C GLY A 48 -11.87 -0.18 -5.02
N LEU A 49 -10.85 0.16 -4.25
CA LEU A 49 -10.41 -0.65 -3.11
C LEU A 49 -11.08 -0.17 -1.82
N ARG A 50 -11.39 -1.13 -0.95
CA ARG A 50 -11.83 -0.81 0.40
C ARG A 50 -10.61 -0.86 1.31
N VAL A 51 -10.16 0.30 1.75
CA VAL A 51 -8.93 0.40 2.56
C VAL A 51 -9.19 -0.13 3.96
N ASP A 52 -8.39 -1.09 4.40
CA ASP A 52 -8.38 -1.59 5.77
C ASP A 52 -7.53 -0.67 6.64
N TYR A 53 -6.28 -0.47 6.25
CA TYR A 53 -5.42 0.53 6.91
C TYR A 53 -4.35 1.03 5.95
N VAL A 54 -3.85 2.24 6.25
CA VAL A 54 -2.65 2.81 5.67
C VAL A 54 -1.88 3.40 6.84
N GLU A 55 -0.68 2.91 7.10
CA GLU A 55 0.12 3.34 8.23
C GLU A 55 1.54 3.66 7.80
N CYS A 56 2.14 4.64 8.46
CA CYS A 56 3.55 4.96 8.30
C CYS A 56 4.23 4.78 9.65
N VAL A 57 5.30 4.00 9.67
CA VAL A 57 6.06 3.74 10.89
C VAL A 57 7.53 3.98 10.63
N ASP A 58 8.27 4.30 11.70
CA ASP A 58 9.72 4.36 11.62
C ASP A 58 10.26 2.95 11.36
N ALA A 59 11.12 2.80 10.35
CA ALA A 59 11.61 1.48 9.96
C ALA A 59 12.51 0.84 11.03
N GLN A 60 13.11 1.63 11.90
CA GLN A 60 14.00 1.13 12.95
C GLN A 60 13.26 0.85 14.26
N THR A 61 12.39 1.76 14.67
CA THR A 61 11.71 1.69 15.97
C THR A 61 10.29 1.17 15.88
N LEU A 62 9.72 1.14 14.68
CA LEU A 62 8.33 0.77 14.40
C LEU A 62 7.31 1.70 15.06
N GLU A 63 7.74 2.89 15.47
CA GLU A 63 6.85 3.89 16.01
C GLU A 63 5.99 4.51 14.91
N PRO A 64 4.69 4.72 15.16
CA PRO A 64 3.81 5.37 14.18
C PRO A 64 4.29 6.78 13.87
N ARG A 65 4.21 7.14 12.59
CA ARG A 65 4.53 8.48 12.12
C ARG A 65 3.32 9.10 11.44
N LYS A 66 3.11 10.39 11.65
CA LYS A 66 2.00 11.10 11.02
C LYS A 66 2.27 11.48 9.58
N LYS A 67 3.53 11.63 9.22
CA LYS A 67 3.95 12.01 7.87
C LYS A 67 4.97 11.04 7.35
N VAL A 68 4.93 10.84 6.03
CA VAL A 68 5.95 10.06 5.35
C VAL A 68 7.27 10.80 5.41
N ALA A 69 8.31 10.12 5.84
CA ALA A 69 9.66 10.69 5.92
C ALA A 69 10.68 9.63 5.50
N LYS A 70 11.86 10.09 5.13
CA LYS A 70 12.95 9.19 4.80
C LYS A 70 13.26 8.30 6.00
N GLY A 71 13.41 7.01 5.76
CA GLY A 71 13.64 6.03 6.83
C GLY A 71 12.36 5.47 7.44
N CYS A 72 11.21 5.83 6.90
CA CYS A 72 9.92 5.27 7.31
C CYS A 72 9.47 4.16 6.40
N CYS A 73 8.67 3.25 6.94
CA CYS A 73 8.01 2.20 6.17
C CYS A 73 6.52 2.50 6.13
N VAL A 74 5.94 2.48 4.93
CA VAL A 74 4.49 2.66 4.75
C VAL A 74 3.87 1.31 4.49
N LEU A 75 2.84 0.98 5.26
CA LEU A 75 2.14 -0.30 5.23
C LEU A 75 0.70 -0.06 4.78
N VAL A 76 0.24 -0.89 3.87
CA VAL A 76 -1.13 -0.80 3.34
C VAL A 76 -1.79 -2.17 3.37
N ALA A 77 -3.05 -2.22 3.78
CA ALA A 77 -3.91 -3.36 3.56
C ALA A 77 -5.24 -2.85 3.03
N ALA A 78 -5.72 -3.45 1.96
CA ALA A 78 -6.97 -3.08 1.33
C ALA A 78 -7.65 -4.31 0.74
N TYR A 79 -8.96 -4.22 0.56
CA TYR A 79 -9.75 -5.30 0.00
C TYR A 79 -10.22 -4.96 -1.41
N ASP A 80 -10.06 -5.93 -2.31
CA ASP A 80 -10.75 -5.97 -3.59
C ASP A 80 -11.83 -7.05 -3.47
N GLY A 81 -13.07 -6.63 -3.20
CA GLY A 81 -14.11 -7.57 -2.85
C GLY A 81 -13.76 -8.34 -1.58
N LYS A 82 -13.56 -9.65 -1.70
CA LYS A 82 -13.19 -10.53 -0.59
C LYS A 82 -11.69 -10.75 -0.48
N THR A 83 -10.91 -10.28 -1.44
CA THR A 83 -9.47 -10.51 -1.49
C THR A 83 -8.74 -9.41 -0.74
N ARG A 84 -7.98 -9.77 0.28
CA ARG A 84 -7.16 -8.82 1.02
C ARG A 84 -5.80 -8.68 0.36
N LEU A 85 -5.46 -7.47 -0.03
CA LEU A 85 -4.19 -7.14 -0.66
C LEU A 85 -3.35 -6.35 0.32
N ILE A 86 -2.08 -6.75 0.48
CA ILE A 86 -1.16 -6.14 1.44
C ILE A 86 0.11 -5.76 0.70
N ASP A 87 0.64 -4.58 0.98
CA ASP A 87 1.91 -4.14 0.43
C ASP A 87 2.60 -3.18 1.41
N ASN A 88 3.86 -2.92 1.17
CA ASN A 88 4.63 -1.97 1.95
C ASN A 88 5.76 -1.39 1.11
N ILE A 89 6.30 -0.27 1.56
CA ILE A 89 7.46 0.35 0.93
C ILE A 89 8.30 1.06 1.99
N LEU A 90 9.60 0.98 1.82
CA LEU A 90 10.56 1.74 2.61
C LEU A 90 10.88 3.03 1.85
N ILE A 91 10.68 4.15 2.52
CA ILE A 91 10.91 5.46 1.91
C ILE A 91 12.39 5.87 2.01
#